data_3d37b56a611fcdaa985ff4221e6b85a6
#
_entry.id   3d37b56a611fcdaa985ff4221e6b85a6
#
_cell.length_a   1.000
_cell.length_b   1.000
_cell.length_c   1.000
_cell.angle_alpha   90.00
_cell.angle_beta   90.00
_cell.angle_gamma   90.00
#
_symmetry.space_group_name_H-M   'P 1'
#
loop_
_entity.id
_entity.type
_entity.pdbx_description
1 polymer ?
#
loop_
_entity_poly.entity_id
_entity_poly.type
_entity_poly.pdbx_seq_one_letter_code
_entity_poly.pdbx_strand_id
1 'polypeptide(L)'
;MTVTAESLITTQVARFVDRRGDWDAFADARVDGYRRAQHRFIGSGASGKTDANVIAAEHFTLSIMFVPVGQGNAAHTHEVEEVFFVLRGKVLVFFEDEAGRRAEATLGAWDCVSCPAGVMHGYQNVGLEPAYLQVMLGAAKPQLMGYVDEGLARRRDEHLR
;
A
#
# COMPACT_ATOMS: atom_id res chain seq x y z
N MET A 1 14.39 -17.47 24.67
CA MET A 1 13.33 -18.47 24.34
C MET A 1 13.80 -19.28 23.16
N THR A 2 13.67 -20.59 23.22
CA THR A 2 14.02 -21.45 22.09
C THR A 2 12.91 -21.34 21.03
N VAL A 3 13.26 -21.00 19.81
CA VAL A 3 12.32 -20.96 18.68
C VAL A 3 12.01 -22.40 18.27
N THR A 4 10.73 -22.79 18.25
CA THR A 4 10.26 -24.10 17.78
C THR A 4 9.56 -23.99 16.42
N ALA A 5 9.48 -25.10 15.67
CA ALA A 5 8.77 -25.15 14.40
C ALA A 5 7.27 -24.77 14.57
N GLU A 6 6.65 -25.25 15.64
CA GLU A 6 5.25 -24.94 15.97
C GLU A 6 5.06 -23.45 16.25
N SER A 7 6.01 -22.82 16.98
CA SER A 7 5.93 -21.38 17.25
C SER A 7 6.10 -20.57 15.96
N LEU A 8 6.93 -21.01 15.02
CA LEU A 8 7.09 -20.37 13.71
C LEU A 8 5.81 -20.46 12.87
N ILE A 9 5.17 -21.63 12.81
CA ILE A 9 3.89 -21.76 12.09
C ILE A 9 2.83 -20.81 12.69
N THR A 10 2.81 -20.66 13.99
CA THR A 10 1.83 -19.77 14.66
C THR A 10 2.10 -18.29 14.42
N THR A 11 3.37 -17.89 14.38
CA THR A 11 3.76 -16.47 14.34
C THR A 11 4.15 -15.95 12.96
N GLN A 12 4.54 -16.84 12.03
CA GLN A 12 5.06 -16.48 10.71
C GLN A 12 4.11 -16.83 9.56
N VAL A 13 2.91 -17.34 9.84
CA VAL A 13 1.91 -17.63 8.81
C VAL A 13 0.72 -16.69 8.95
N ALA A 14 0.43 -15.94 7.90
CA ALA A 14 -0.73 -15.07 7.81
C ALA A 14 -1.64 -15.51 6.65
N ARG A 15 -2.94 -15.65 6.92
CA ARG A 15 -3.93 -16.09 5.93
C ARG A 15 -4.86 -14.94 5.53
N PHE A 16 -5.23 -14.84 4.27
CA PHE A 16 -6.14 -13.79 3.80
C PHE A 16 -7.52 -13.85 4.47
N VAL A 17 -8.02 -15.06 4.75
CA VAL A 17 -9.33 -15.25 5.41
C VAL A 17 -9.41 -14.65 6.81
N ASP A 18 -8.25 -14.46 7.47
CA ASP A 18 -8.14 -13.88 8.80
C ASP A 18 -7.92 -12.36 8.77
N ARG A 19 -7.84 -11.78 7.56
CA ARG A 19 -7.62 -10.34 7.37
C ARG A 19 -8.94 -9.61 7.18
N ARG A 20 -9.06 -8.47 7.83
CA ARG A 20 -10.14 -7.51 7.55
C ARG A 20 -9.57 -6.35 6.74
N GLY A 21 -10.28 -5.97 5.69
CA GLY A 21 -9.91 -4.80 4.90
C GLY A 21 -10.10 -3.52 5.73
N ASP A 22 -9.04 -2.77 5.94
CA ASP A 22 -9.06 -1.46 6.58
C ASP A 22 -9.30 -0.38 5.51
N TRP A 23 -10.54 0.07 5.40
CA TRP A 23 -10.97 1.13 4.48
C TRP A 23 -10.56 2.53 4.94
N ASP A 24 -10.01 2.63 6.13
CA ASP A 24 -9.59 3.86 6.78
C ASP A 24 -8.07 3.86 7.06
N ALA A 25 -7.32 3.03 6.31
CA ALA A 25 -5.89 2.88 6.51
C ALA A 25 -5.11 4.17 6.21
N PHE A 26 -5.60 4.98 5.28
CA PHE A 26 -4.91 6.16 4.76
C PHE A 26 -5.83 7.38 4.72
N ALA A 27 -5.25 8.57 4.85
CA ALA A 27 -6.00 9.82 4.85
C ALA A 27 -6.78 10.07 3.54
N ASP A 28 -6.23 9.65 2.40
CA ASP A 28 -6.88 9.76 1.10
C ASP A 28 -7.96 8.69 0.87
N ALA A 29 -7.93 7.56 1.58
CA ALA A 29 -8.92 6.49 1.39
C ALA A 29 -10.37 6.89 1.72
N ARG A 30 -10.58 8.05 2.35
CA ARG A 30 -11.90 8.66 2.60
C ARG A 30 -12.38 9.56 1.46
N VAL A 31 -11.52 9.85 0.49
CA VAL A 31 -11.82 10.72 -0.65
C VAL A 31 -12.28 9.87 -1.82
N ASP A 32 -13.35 10.30 -2.50
CA ASP A 32 -13.80 9.62 -3.71
C ASP A 32 -12.73 9.72 -4.81
N GLY A 33 -12.51 8.62 -5.52
CA GLY A 33 -11.39 8.44 -6.44
C GLY A 33 -10.18 7.73 -5.79
N TYR A 34 -10.09 7.69 -4.45
CA TYR A 34 -8.96 7.07 -3.74
C TYR A 34 -9.37 5.99 -2.73
N ARG A 35 -10.62 5.54 -2.77
CA ARG A 35 -11.15 4.52 -1.85
C ARG A 35 -10.50 3.17 -2.10
N ARG A 36 -9.92 2.60 -1.06
CA ARG A 36 -9.30 1.27 -1.09
C ARG A 36 -9.22 0.68 0.31
N ALA A 37 -9.14 -0.65 0.39
CA ALA A 37 -8.96 -1.34 1.66
C ALA A 37 -7.57 -1.99 1.74
N GLN A 38 -6.88 -1.78 2.85
CA GLN A 38 -5.61 -2.42 3.15
C GLN A 38 -5.83 -3.70 3.97
N HIS A 39 -5.25 -4.81 3.50
CA HIS A 39 -5.14 -6.07 4.25
C HIS A 39 -3.67 -6.26 4.62
N ARG A 40 -3.32 -6.12 5.91
CA ARG A 40 -1.93 -6.18 6.39
C ARG A 40 -1.51 -7.62 6.61
N PHE A 41 -0.32 -7.99 6.13
CA PHE A 41 0.28 -9.31 6.34
C PHE A 41 1.57 -9.22 7.15
N ILE A 42 2.49 -8.33 6.79
CA ILE A 42 3.76 -8.10 7.48
C ILE A 42 3.88 -6.60 7.76
N GLY A 43 3.94 -6.24 9.03
CA GLY A 43 4.03 -4.84 9.45
C GLY A 43 2.80 -3.99 9.11
N SER A 44 2.88 -2.71 9.39
CA SER A 44 1.79 -1.73 9.22
C SER A 44 1.72 -1.12 7.81
N GLY A 45 2.80 -1.21 7.02
CA GLY A 45 2.97 -0.36 5.84
C GLY A 45 3.00 1.12 6.21
N ALA A 46 2.79 1.99 5.25
CA ALA A 46 2.78 3.44 5.45
C ALA A 46 1.50 3.97 6.14
N SER A 47 0.62 3.10 6.61
CA SER A 47 -0.57 3.52 7.38
C SER A 47 -0.25 3.88 8.82
N GLY A 48 0.88 3.39 9.36
CA GLY A 48 1.24 3.53 10.78
C GLY A 48 0.31 2.80 11.75
N LYS A 49 -0.73 2.10 11.26
CA LYS A 49 -1.69 1.37 12.08
C LYS A 49 -1.23 -0.06 12.33
N THR A 50 -1.50 -0.56 13.52
CA THR A 50 -1.21 -1.94 13.91
C THR A 50 -2.45 -2.82 13.84
N ASP A 51 -2.25 -4.11 13.63
CA ASP A 51 -3.28 -5.14 13.64
C ASP A 51 -2.74 -6.35 14.44
N ALA A 52 -3.53 -6.90 15.33
CA ALA A 52 -3.11 -7.95 16.28
C ALA A 52 -2.59 -9.23 15.60
N ASN A 53 -3.00 -9.49 14.36
CA ASN A 53 -2.67 -10.72 13.62
C ASN A 53 -1.60 -10.52 12.54
N VAL A 54 -0.88 -9.41 12.56
CA VAL A 54 0.14 -9.10 11.56
C VAL A 54 1.48 -9.73 11.99
N ILE A 55 2.19 -10.33 11.04
CA ILE A 55 3.56 -10.79 11.24
C ILE A 55 4.44 -9.57 11.50
N ALA A 56 5.31 -9.65 12.51
CA ALA A 56 6.27 -8.58 12.78
C ALA A 56 7.22 -8.38 11.59
N ALA A 57 7.35 -7.15 11.13
CA ALA A 57 8.27 -6.81 10.05
C ALA A 57 9.71 -6.73 10.57
N GLU A 58 10.65 -7.32 9.83
CA GLU A 58 12.09 -7.20 10.10
C GLU A 58 12.77 -6.22 9.13
N HIS A 59 12.49 -6.32 7.84
CA HIS A 59 13.16 -5.54 6.78
C HIS A 59 12.21 -4.85 5.80
N PHE A 60 11.00 -5.36 5.65
CA PHE A 60 10.00 -4.84 4.74
C PHE A 60 8.60 -5.01 5.32
N THR A 61 7.64 -4.30 4.77
CA THR A 61 6.22 -4.54 5.05
C THR A 61 5.52 -5.11 3.82
N LEU A 62 4.45 -5.87 4.03
CA LEU A 62 3.65 -6.46 2.97
C LEU A 62 2.17 -6.34 3.28
N SER A 63 1.42 -5.80 2.34
CA SER A 63 -0.03 -5.74 2.40
C SER A 63 -0.66 -6.07 1.05
N ILE A 64 -1.95 -6.40 1.06
CA ILE A 64 -2.78 -6.50 -0.14
C ILE A 64 -3.77 -5.33 -0.13
N MET A 65 -3.77 -4.55 -1.21
CA MET A 65 -4.78 -3.52 -1.45
C MET A 65 -5.91 -4.10 -2.28
N PHE A 66 -7.13 -3.93 -1.79
CA PHE A 66 -8.36 -4.09 -2.57
C PHE A 66 -8.76 -2.72 -3.10
N VAL A 67 -8.84 -2.59 -4.43
CA VAL A 67 -9.07 -1.30 -5.11
C VAL A 67 -10.32 -1.42 -5.99
N PRO A 68 -11.46 -0.83 -5.61
CA PRO A 68 -12.67 -0.82 -6.45
C PRO A 68 -12.40 -0.17 -7.82
N VAL A 69 -13.30 -0.42 -8.77
CA VAL A 69 -13.24 0.18 -10.12
C VAL A 69 -13.25 1.71 -10.01
N GLY A 70 -12.38 2.37 -10.76
CA GLY A 70 -12.24 3.82 -10.80
C GLY A 70 -11.54 4.44 -9.59
N GLN A 71 -11.18 3.64 -8.58
CA GLN A 71 -10.51 4.11 -7.37
C GLN A 71 -9.00 3.87 -7.47
N GLY A 72 -8.22 4.51 -6.60
CA GLY A 72 -6.76 4.38 -6.58
C GLY A 72 -6.14 4.94 -5.32
N ASN A 73 -5.07 5.69 -5.48
CA ASN A 73 -4.46 6.49 -4.42
C ASN A 73 -4.04 7.87 -4.94
N ALA A 74 -3.93 8.83 -4.05
CA ALA A 74 -3.39 10.14 -4.37
C ALA A 74 -1.89 10.06 -4.66
N ALA A 75 -1.39 11.01 -5.46
CA ALA A 75 0.05 11.16 -5.70
C ALA A 75 0.81 11.35 -4.38
N HIS A 76 1.84 10.56 -4.17
CA HIS A 76 2.60 10.54 -2.93
C HIS A 76 4.03 10.05 -3.16
N THR A 77 4.84 10.19 -2.12
CA THR A 77 6.21 9.68 -2.07
C THR A 77 6.42 8.82 -0.82
N HIS A 78 7.45 7.99 -0.87
CA HIS A 78 8.00 7.28 0.30
C HIS A 78 9.50 7.53 0.41
N GLU A 79 10.06 7.46 1.61
CA GLU A 79 11.50 7.53 1.86
C GLU A 79 12.24 6.23 1.48
N VAL A 80 11.50 5.19 1.19
CA VAL A 80 11.98 3.86 0.76
C VAL A 80 11.33 3.45 -0.55
N GLU A 81 11.90 2.44 -1.18
CA GLU A 81 11.29 1.81 -2.36
C GLU A 81 9.93 1.21 -2.02
N GLU A 82 8.93 1.44 -2.90
CA GLU A 82 7.64 0.78 -2.86
C GLU A 82 7.43 -0.06 -4.13
N VAL A 83 6.87 -1.24 -3.95
CA VAL A 83 6.57 -2.14 -5.07
C VAL A 83 5.08 -2.41 -5.12
N PHE A 84 4.49 -2.26 -6.32
CA PHE A 84 3.15 -2.76 -6.63
C PHE A 84 3.26 -3.95 -7.56
N PHE A 85 2.75 -5.10 -7.12
CA PHE A 85 2.60 -6.29 -7.94
C PHE A 85 1.11 -6.56 -8.13
N VAL A 86 0.66 -6.57 -9.38
CA VAL A 86 -0.76 -6.76 -9.73
C VAL A 86 -1.11 -8.25 -9.61
N LEU A 87 -1.96 -8.60 -8.67
CA LEU A 87 -2.45 -9.99 -8.52
C LEU A 87 -3.69 -10.23 -9.38
N ARG A 88 -4.54 -9.20 -9.52
CA ARG A 88 -5.79 -9.27 -10.29
C ARG A 88 -6.22 -7.87 -10.73
N GLY A 89 -6.90 -7.79 -11.86
CA GLY A 89 -7.45 -6.54 -12.39
C GLY A 89 -6.49 -5.84 -13.33
N LYS A 90 -6.76 -4.56 -13.58
CA LYS A 90 -5.98 -3.70 -14.45
C LYS A 90 -5.80 -2.33 -13.81
N VAL A 91 -4.57 -1.91 -13.63
CA VAL A 91 -4.24 -0.63 -13.01
C VAL A 91 -3.38 0.22 -13.92
N LEU A 92 -3.68 1.51 -13.96
CA LEU A 92 -2.79 2.52 -14.49
C LEU A 92 -1.87 2.95 -13.35
N VAL A 93 -0.57 2.90 -13.55
CA VAL A 93 0.44 3.43 -12.64
C VAL A 93 1.07 4.67 -13.26
N PHE A 94 1.50 5.62 -12.42
CA PHE A 94 2.14 6.83 -12.91
C PHE A 94 3.33 7.23 -12.03
N PHE A 95 4.29 7.89 -12.68
CA PHE A 95 5.34 8.66 -12.04
C PHE A 95 5.24 10.12 -12.46
N GLU A 96 5.62 11.01 -11.56
CA GLU A 96 5.71 12.43 -11.83
C GLU A 96 7.09 12.93 -11.44
N ASP A 97 7.75 13.67 -12.32
CA ASP A 97 9.08 14.24 -12.07
C ASP A 97 8.99 15.62 -11.39
N GLU A 98 10.14 16.16 -10.99
CA GLU A 98 10.24 17.47 -10.31
C GLU A 98 9.72 18.63 -11.17
N ALA A 99 9.65 18.48 -12.48
CA ALA A 99 9.09 19.48 -13.41
C ALA A 99 7.56 19.34 -13.57
N GLY A 100 6.93 18.38 -12.85
CA GLY A 100 5.49 18.10 -12.93
C GLY A 100 5.09 17.33 -14.20
N ARG A 101 6.06 16.73 -14.92
CA ARG A 101 5.74 15.90 -16.08
C ARG A 101 5.40 14.50 -15.62
N ARG A 102 4.27 14.00 -16.11
CA ARG A 102 3.74 12.69 -15.75
C ARG A 102 3.90 11.70 -16.88
N ALA A 103 4.36 10.49 -16.55
CA ALA A 103 4.39 9.32 -17.41
C ALA A 103 3.55 8.21 -16.80
N GLU A 104 2.90 7.40 -17.65
CA GLU A 104 1.93 6.40 -17.24
C GLU A 104 2.17 5.07 -17.95
N ALA A 105 1.83 3.99 -17.24
CA ALA A 105 1.78 2.64 -17.81
C ALA A 105 0.55 1.90 -17.27
N THR A 106 -0.05 1.06 -18.11
CA THR A 106 -1.13 0.17 -17.69
C THR A 106 -0.58 -1.21 -17.42
N LEU A 107 -0.83 -1.72 -16.22
CA LEU A 107 -0.41 -3.04 -15.74
C LEU A 107 -1.60 -3.97 -15.63
N GLY A 108 -1.41 -5.22 -16.02
CA GLY A 108 -2.34 -6.32 -15.82
C GLY A 108 -1.86 -7.30 -14.75
N ALA A 109 -2.60 -8.39 -14.52
CA ALA A 109 -2.20 -9.43 -13.59
C ALA A 109 -0.78 -9.96 -13.91
N TRP A 110 0.04 -10.11 -12.86
CA TRP A 110 1.43 -10.56 -12.88
C TRP A 110 2.45 -9.53 -13.39
N ASP A 111 2.01 -8.30 -13.67
CA ASP A 111 2.92 -7.18 -13.89
C ASP A 111 3.34 -6.53 -12.57
N CYS A 112 4.49 -5.87 -12.60
CA CYS A 112 5.09 -5.25 -11.43
C CYS A 112 5.63 -3.85 -11.79
N VAL A 113 5.55 -2.93 -10.83
CA VAL A 113 6.27 -1.67 -10.85
C VAL A 113 7.02 -1.46 -9.54
N SER A 114 8.25 -1.01 -9.64
CA SER A 114 9.05 -0.53 -8.51
C SER A 114 9.10 0.99 -8.55
N CYS A 115 8.72 1.61 -7.43
CA CYS A 115 8.70 3.04 -7.22
C CYS A 115 9.93 3.42 -6.38
N PRO A 116 10.96 4.08 -6.96
CA PRO A 116 12.14 4.46 -6.21
C PRO A 116 11.82 5.44 -5.07
N ALA A 117 12.63 5.41 -4.02
CA ALA A 117 12.51 6.34 -2.89
C ALA A 117 12.51 7.81 -3.37
N GLY A 118 11.62 8.61 -2.81
CA GLY A 118 11.48 10.04 -3.10
C GLY A 118 10.78 10.39 -4.42
N VAL A 119 10.52 9.42 -5.29
CA VAL A 119 9.82 9.65 -6.57
C VAL A 119 8.32 9.70 -6.35
N MET A 120 7.66 10.73 -6.89
CA MET A 120 6.21 10.86 -6.85
C MET A 120 5.55 9.84 -7.75
N HIS A 121 4.59 9.10 -7.20
CA HIS A 121 3.90 8.03 -7.89
C HIS A 121 2.49 7.79 -7.34
N GLY A 122 1.76 6.92 -8.05
CA GLY A 122 0.44 6.46 -7.65
C GLY A 122 -0.15 5.50 -8.67
N TYR A 123 -1.38 5.06 -8.41
CA TYR A 123 -2.12 4.16 -9.29
C TYR A 123 -3.63 4.43 -9.28
N GLN A 124 -4.29 3.93 -10.31
CA GLN A 124 -5.75 3.91 -10.41
C GLN A 124 -6.22 2.60 -11.05
N ASN A 125 -7.28 2.00 -10.53
CA ASN A 125 -7.94 0.87 -11.16
C ASN A 125 -8.72 1.35 -12.39
N VAL A 126 -8.23 1.01 -13.58
CA VAL A 126 -8.83 1.33 -14.89
C VAL A 126 -9.51 0.12 -15.52
N GLY A 127 -9.60 -0.99 -14.79
CA GLY A 127 -10.30 -2.20 -15.21
C GLY A 127 -11.82 -2.12 -14.99
N LEU A 128 -12.51 -3.21 -15.33
CA LEU A 128 -13.96 -3.37 -15.16
C LEU A 128 -14.32 -4.20 -13.92
N GLU A 129 -13.31 -4.61 -13.14
CA GLU A 129 -13.47 -5.37 -11.90
C GLU A 129 -12.56 -4.78 -10.81
N PRO A 130 -12.80 -5.10 -9.52
CA PRO A 130 -11.88 -4.72 -8.46
C PRO A 130 -10.47 -5.28 -8.71
N ALA A 131 -9.44 -4.46 -8.44
CA ALA A 131 -8.06 -4.87 -8.51
C ALA A 131 -7.54 -5.30 -7.14
N TYR A 132 -6.60 -6.25 -7.14
CA TYR A 132 -5.81 -6.64 -5.99
C TYR A 132 -4.34 -6.39 -6.27
N LEU A 133 -3.71 -5.59 -5.44
CA LEU A 133 -2.28 -5.28 -5.51
C LEU A 133 -1.57 -5.81 -4.28
N GLN A 134 -0.50 -6.56 -4.47
CA GLN A 134 0.49 -6.76 -3.42
C GLN A 134 1.33 -5.48 -3.34
N VAL A 135 1.46 -4.93 -2.14
CA VAL A 135 2.23 -3.72 -1.87
C VAL A 135 3.32 -4.04 -0.85
N MET A 136 4.56 -3.73 -1.21
CA MET A 136 5.72 -3.89 -0.35
C MET A 136 6.42 -2.54 -0.19
N LEU A 137 6.88 -2.26 1.04
CA LEU A 137 7.74 -1.12 1.36
C LEU A 137 9.05 -1.61 1.96
N GLY A 138 10.16 -1.09 1.49
CA GLY A 138 11.52 -1.52 1.82
C GLY A 138 12.01 -1.11 3.22
N ALA A 139 11.12 -1.04 4.20
CA ALA A 139 11.46 -0.81 5.59
C ALA A 139 10.47 -1.54 6.51
N ALA A 140 10.93 -1.98 7.70
CA ALA A 140 10.07 -2.58 8.72
C ALA A 140 9.07 -1.59 9.33
N LYS A 141 9.44 -0.31 9.38
CA LYS A 141 8.63 0.82 9.89
C LYS A 141 8.76 1.99 8.93
N PRO A 142 8.13 1.93 7.75
CA PRO A 142 8.18 3.05 6.81
C PRO A 142 7.49 4.27 7.40
N GLN A 143 7.93 5.45 6.97
CA GLN A 143 7.24 6.69 7.29
C GLN A 143 5.84 6.69 6.67
N LEU A 144 5.00 7.60 7.15
CA LEU A 144 3.68 7.80 6.58
C LEU A 144 3.78 8.34 5.16
N MET A 145 2.75 8.12 4.35
CA MET A 145 2.70 8.61 2.97
C MET A 145 3.00 10.11 2.89
N GLY A 146 3.95 10.47 2.05
CA GLY A 146 4.29 11.86 1.71
C GLY A 146 3.37 12.40 0.64
N TYR A 147 2.15 12.84 1.02
CA TYR A 147 1.21 13.40 0.06
C TYR A 147 1.71 14.71 -0.53
N VAL A 148 1.50 14.88 -1.82
CA VAL A 148 1.75 16.13 -2.55
C VAL A 148 0.67 17.17 -2.24
N ASP A 149 -0.58 16.72 -2.12
CA ASP A 149 -1.70 17.57 -1.70
C ASP A 149 -1.57 17.95 -0.22
N GLU A 150 -1.47 19.26 0.05
CA GLU A 150 -1.32 19.78 1.42
C GLU A 150 -2.52 19.48 2.33
N GLY A 151 -3.73 19.37 1.76
CA GLY A 151 -4.94 19.02 2.50
C GLY A 151 -4.89 17.56 2.97
N LEU A 152 -4.39 16.65 2.12
CA LEU A 152 -4.18 15.26 2.47
C LEU A 152 -3.03 15.09 3.46
N ALA A 153 -1.96 15.87 3.32
CA ALA A 153 -0.84 15.86 4.28
C ALA A 153 -1.33 16.26 5.69
N ARG A 154 -2.13 17.33 5.80
CA ARG A 154 -2.75 17.71 7.09
C ARG A 154 -3.66 16.63 7.65
N ARG A 155 -4.53 16.05 6.83
CA ARG A 155 -5.42 14.93 7.25
C ARG A 155 -4.64 13.71 7.72
N ARG A 156 -3.52 13.38 7.08
CA ARG A 156 -2.63 12.30 7.52
C ARG A 156 -2.16 12.53 8.96
N ASP A 157 -1.71 13.74 9.26
CA ASP A 157 -1.17 14.07 10.58
C ASP A 157 -2.27 14.06 11.68
N GLU A 158 -3.52 14.38 11.31
CA GLU A 158 -4.69 14.31 12.18
C GLU A 158 -5.20 12.87 12.36
N HIS A 159 -5.09 12.04 11.35
CA HIS A 159 -5.62 10.67 11.31
C HIS A 159 -4.95 9.71 12.30
N LEU A 160 -3.78 10.03 12.78
CA LEU A 160 -2.98 9.24 13.73
C LEU A 160 -3.08 9.74 15.18
N ARG A 161 -3.81 10.81 15.42
CA ARG A 161 -4.09 11.35 16.77
C ARG A 161 -5.37 10.77 17.32
#